data_65347a24e846e2d4e40d6ea895ea66ba
#
_entry.id   65347a24e846e2d4e40d6ea895ea66ba
#
_cell.length_a   1.000
_cell.length_b   1.000
_cell.length_c   1.000
_cell.angle_alpha   90.00
_cell.angle_beta   90.00
_cell.angle_gamma   90.00
#
_symmetry.space_group_name_H-M   'P 1'
#
loop_
_entity.id
_entity.type
_entity.pdbx_description
1 polymer ?
#
loop_
_entity_poly.entity_id
_entity_poly.type
_entity_poly.pdbx_seq_one_letter_code
_entity_poly.pdbx_strand_id
1 'polypeptide(L)'
;MNYVERDCNSILVKSKLPDATYVVNPYTGCEFGCSYCYASFMGRFVGEPIESWGNYVMVKRNAVDVFKKDLARLSSAARRGTILLSSVTDAWQPAERRYRLSRGILEELVSTQYPGVVSVLTKSPIVLDDLALIRGLVASDIGVTITTTDDAIGRLLEVRAPSSTRRIKTLAALSAGGVQAYAFIGPLLPHYCEQPDALKELFARVRDTGTSELYVELINTSKYIRKRLDDVVLRGNEAIVTAYGHADDDIQRSKLAGMVMDLVDQFGFHLRLGRVIDHRKDAKCRV
;
A
#
# COMPACT_ATOMS: atom_id res chain seq x y z
N MET A 1 -6.81 20.63 0.78
CA MET A 1 -7.11 19.38 1.51
C MET A 1 -8.28 19.61 2.42
N ASN A 2 -9.32 18.82 2.29
CA ASN A 2 -10.51 18.90 3.15
C ASN A 2 -10.45 17.78 4.21
N TYR A 3 -10.34 18.13 5.50
CA TYR A 3 -10.43 17.19 6.61
C TYR A 3 -11.79 17.28 7.26
N VAL A 4 -12.49 16.16 7.33
CA VAL A 4 -13.81 16.06 7.97
C VAL A 4 -13.73 15.02 9.09
N GLU A 5 -13.94 15.46 10.31
CA GLU A 5 -13.97 14.58 11.48
C GLU A 5 -15.34 13.93 11.63
N ARG A 6 -15.34 12.61 11.81
CA ARG A 6 -16.56 11.82 12.02
C ARG A 6 -16.31 10.71 13.03
N ASP A 7 -17.35 10.28 13.72
CA ASP A 7 -17.29 9.09 14.55
C ASP A 7 -17.55 7.84 13.70
N CYS A 8 -16.97 6.72 14.10
CA CYS A 8 -17.24 5.41 13.55
C CYS A 8 -17.81 4.48 14.63
N ASN A 9 -18.61 3.49 14.21
CA ASN A 9 -19.22 2.51 15.13
C ASN A 9 -18.40 1.22 15.23
N SER A 10 -17.55 0.93 14.26
CA SER A 10 -16.63 -0.20 14.22
C SER A 10 -15.44 0.14 13.33
N ILE A 11 -14.29 -0.43 13.63
CA ILE A 11 -13.07 -0.18 12.86
C ILE A 11 -12.27 -1.45 12.55
N LEU A 12 -12.38 -2.48 13.38
CA LEU A 12 -11.75 -3.78 13.17
C LEU A 12 -12.68 -4.65 12.32
N VAL A 13 -12.46 -4.66 11.01
CA VAL A 13 -13.35 -5.30 10.03
C VAL A 13 -12.71 -6.59 9.52
N LYS A 14 -13.50 -7.68 9.40
CA LYS A 14 -13.04 -8.92 8.76
C LYS A 14 -12.57 -8.65 7.34
N SER A 15 -11.39 -9.17 7.00
CA SER A 15 -10.79 -9.03 5.69
C SER A 15 -11.21 -10.15 4.73
N LYS A 16 -11.17 -9.86 3.43
CA LYS A 16 -11.22 -10.84 2.36
C LYS A 16 -9.85 -10.97 1.65
N LEU A 17 -8.85 -10.20 2.09
CA LEU A 17 -7.50 -10.30 1.57
C LEU A 17 -6.88 -11.64 2.00
N PRO A 18 -6.04 -12.27 1.16
CA PRO A 18 -5.54 -13.63 1.40
C PRO A 18 -4.64 -13.74 2.64
N ASP A 19 -3.98 -12.67 3.02
CA ASP A 19 -2.93 -12.60 4.06
C ASP A 19 -3.31 -11.72 5.27
N ALA A 20 -4.56 -11.23 5.32
CA ALA A 20 -5.05 -10.45 6.44
C ALA A 20 -6.39 -11.01 6.96
N THR A 21 -6.48 -11.24 8.27
CA THR A 21 -7.73 -11.66 8.93
C THR A 21 -8.65 -10.47 9.16
N TYR A 22 -8.07 -9.34 9.54
CA TYR A 22 -8.76 -8.09 9.80
C TYR A 22 -8.08 -6.93 9.10
N VAL A 23 -8.86 -5.90 8.81
CA VAL A 23 -8.36 -4.61 8.33
C VAL A 23 -8.81 -3.49 9.27
N VAL A 24 -7.93 -2.51 9.44
CA VAL A 24 -8.20 -1.29 10.19
C VAL A 24 -7.86 -0.09 9.31
N ASN A 25 -8.84 0.77 9.06
CA ASN A 25 -8.66 1.99 8.28
C ASN A 25 -9.10 3.20 9.14
N PRO A 26 -8.17 3.90 9.80
CA PRO A 26 -8.50 5.04 10.66
C PRO A 26 -8.98 6.26 9.88
N TYR A 27 -8.74 6.26 8.58
CA TYR A 27 -9.15 7.30 7.65
C TYR A 27 -9.97 6.71 6.50
N THR A 28 -10.76 7.56 5.82
CA THR A 28 -11.33 7.30 4.49
C THR A 28 -10.90 8.43 3.58
N GLY A 29 -10.30 8.12 2.44
CA GLY A 29 -9.56 9.08 1.62
C GLY A 29 -8.06 9.00 1.92
N CYS A 30 -7.25 9.54 1.01
CA CYS A 30 -5.79 9.50 1.12
C CYS A 30 -5.17 10.71 0.44
N GLU A 31 -4.39 11.49 1.17
CA GLU A 31 -3.76 12.71 0.68
C GLU A 31 -2.80 12.50 -0.49
N PHE A 32 -2.24 11.30 -0.62
CA PHE A 32 -1.28 10.99 -1.68
C PHE A 32 -1.88 11.11 -3.08
N GLY A 33 -3.19 10.84 -3.23
CA GLY A 33 -3.93 11.10 -4.45
C GLY A 33 -3.44 10.33 -5.67
N CYS A 34 -2.82 9.15 -5.49
CA CYS A 34 -2.31 8.34 -6.59
C CYS A 34 -3.37 8.11 -7.67
N SER A 35 -3.02 8.35 -8.94
CA SER A 35 -3.94 8.28 -10.07
C SER A 35 -4.50 6.87 -10.30
N TYR A 36 -3.70 5.86 -10.03
CA TYR A 36 -4.03 4.44 -10.19
C TYR A 36 -4.72 3.81 -8.95
N CYS A 37 -4.97 4.59 -7.89
CA CYS A 37 -5.43 4.02 -6.62
C CYS A 37 -6.84 3.43 -6.73
N TYR A 38 -6.94 2.11 -6.49
CA TYR A 38 -8.25 1.45 -6.49
C TYR A 38 -9.17 1.95 -5.38
N ALA A 39 -8.60 2.39 -4.24
CA ALA A 39 -9.36 2.87 -3.10
C ALA A 39 -10.14 4.18 -3.36
N SER A 40 -9.96 4.81 -4.54
CA SER A 40 -10.73 6.00 -4.94
C SER A 40 -12.25 5.74 -4.97
N PHE A 41 -12.68 4.45 -5.10
CA PHE A 41 -14.10 4.10 -5.01
C PHE A 41 -14.71 4.40 -3.62
N MET A 42 -13.88 4.54 -2.59
CA MET A 42 -14.35 4.83 -1.22
C MET A 42 -15.06 6.17 -1.09
N GLY A 43 -14.82 7.10 -2.03
CA GLY A 43 -15.52 8.38 -2.08
C GLY A 43 -17.04 8.23 -2.05
N ARG A 44 -17.59 7.24 -2.76
CA ARG A 44 -19.04 6.97 -2.81
C ARG A 44 -19.70 6.74 -1.44
N PHE A 45 -18.96 6.26 -0.44
CA PHE A 45 -19.48 6.01 0.91
C PHE A 45 -19.49 7.25 1.80
N VAL A 46 -18.85 8.32 1.34
CA VAL A 46 -18.70 9.57 2.10
C VAL A 46 -19.21 10.78 1.35
N GLY A 47 -19.86 10.57 0.17
CA GLY A 47 -20.45 11.63 -0.64
C GLY A 47 -19.44 12.38 -1.51
N GLU A 48 -18.27 11.81 -1.74
CA GLU A 48 -17.21 12.42 -2.54
C GLU A 48 -17.10 11.73 -3.92
N PRO A 49 -17.01 12.48 -5.01
CA PRO A 49 -16.81 11.91 -6.33
C PRO A 49 -15.40 11.28 -6.45
N ILE A 50 -15.25 10.32 -7.37
CA ILE A 50 -13.96 9.61 -7.59
C ILE A 50 -12.85 10.59 -7.98
N GLU A 51 -13.18 11.64 -8.70
CA GLU A 51 -12.28 12.68 -9.18
C GLU A 51 -11.69 13.50 -8.02
N SER A 52 -12.37 13.59 -6.88
CA SER A 52 -11.89 14.30 -5.68
C SER A 52 -10.85 13.50 -4.89
N TRP A 53 -10.54 12.24 -5.28
CA TRP A 53 -9.54 11.42 -4.60
C TRP A 53 -8.21 12.13 -4.47
N GLY A 54 -7.74 12.23 -3.24
CA GLY A 54 -6.55 13.00 -2.91
C GLY A 54 -6.86 14.38 -2.34
N ASN A 55 -8.11 14.86 -2.38
CA ASN A 55 -8.48 16.20 -1.92
C ASN A 55 -9.28 16.20 -0.61
N TYR A 56 -9.65 15.01 -0.10
CA TYR A 56 -10.38 14.86 1.15
C TYR A 56 -9.80 13.73 2.01
N VAL A 57 -9.97 13.87 3.33
CA VAL A 57 -9.73 12.83 4.32
C VAL A 57 -10.84 12.89 5.37
N MET A 58 -11.62 11.83 5.49
CA MET A 58 -12.53 11.64 6.61
C MET A 58 -11.76 11.00 7.75
N VAL A 59 -11.66 11.71 8.84
CA VAL A 59 -10.91 11.30 10.04
C VAL A 59 -11.87 10.65 11.02
N LYS A 60 -11.66 9.40 11.36
CA LYS A 60 -12.47 8.68 12.36
C LYS A 60 -11.94 9.01 13.75
N ARG A 61 -12.33 10.19 14.28
CA ARG A 61 -11.74 10.79 15.49
C ARG A 61 -11.76 9.88 16.73
N ASN A 62 -12.74 8.97 16.82
CA ASN A 62 -12.90 7.99 17.91
C ASN A 62 -12.30 6.62 17.57
N ALA A 63 -11.47 6.52 16.52
CA ALA A 63 -10.94 5.25 15.98
C ALA A 63 -10.25 4.40 17.05
N VAL A 64 -9.45 5.01 17.92
CA VAL A 64 -8.69 4.30 18.96
C VAL A 64 -9.63 3.69 20.01
N ASP A 65 -10.62 4.46 20.48
CA ASP A 65 -11.57 3.98 21.48
C ASP A 65 -12.48 2.86 20.94
N VAL A 66 -12.88 2.99 19.66
CA VAL A 66 -13.66 1.95 18.99
C VAL A 66 -12.80 0.71 18.76
N PHE A 67 -11.53 0.88 18.38
CA PHE A 67 -10.59 -0.23 18.20
C PHE A 67 -10.39 -1.02 19.49
N LYS A 68 -10.21 -0.35 20.65
CA LYS A 68 -10.13 -0.99 21.97
C LYS A 68 -11.35 -1.87 22.24
N LYS A 69 -12.54 -1.34 21.98
CA LYS A 69 -13.80 -2.08 22.18
C LYS A 69 -13.93 -3.27 21.23
N ASP A 70 -13.59 -3.09 19.95
CA ASP A 70 -13.66 -4.16 18.95
C ASP A 70 -12.63 -5.26 19.27
N LEU A 71 -11.40 -4.90 19.64
CA LEU A 71 -10.36 -5.83 20.04
C LEU A 71 -10.74 -6.64 21.28
N ALA A 72 -11.34 -5.98 22.29
CA ALA A 72 -11.78 -6.65 23.51
C ALA A 72 -12.87 -7.73 23.28
N ARG A 73 -13.68 -7.57 22.22
CA ARG A 73 -14.72 -8.54 21.84
C ARG A 73 -14.19 -9.77 21.11
N LEU A 74 -12.94 -9.77 20.65
CA LEU A 74 -12.36 -10.93 19.99
C LEU A 74 -12.09 -12.04 21.00
N SER A 75 -12.44 -13.27 20.63
CA SER A 75 -12.02 -14.48 21.36
C SER A 75 -10.49 -14.65 21.29
N SER A 76 -9.93 -15.44 22.21
CA SER A 76 -8.49 -15.73 22.21
C SER A 76 -7.98 -16.34 20.90
N ALA A 77 -8.80 -17.18 20.25
CA ALA A 77 -8.48 -17.73 18.93
C ALA A 77 -8.49 -16.66 17.84
N ALA A 78 -9.49 -15.76 17.85
CA ALA A 78 -9.63 -14.68 16.87
C ALA A 78 -8.49 -13.63 16.98
N ARG A 79 -7.93 -13.42 18.16
CA ARG A 79 -6.77 -12.53 18.40
C ARG A 79 -5.47 -13.02 17.80
N ARG A 80 -5.39 -14.26 17.30
CA ARG A 80 -4.19 -14.78 16.61
C ARG A 80 -4.14 -14.41 15.13
N GLY A 81 -5.18 -13.75 14.62
CA GLY A 81 -5.26 -13.33 13.23
C GLY A 81 -4.31 -12.17 12.89
N THR A 82 -4.07 -11.97 11.61
CA THR A 82 -3.32 -10.82 11.12
C THR A 82 -4.22 -9.59 11.04
N ILE A 83 -3.80 -8.47 11.63
CA ILE A 83 -4.43 -7.15 11.47
C ILE A 83 -3.61 -6.34 10.47
N LEU A 84 -4.21 -5.99 9.33
CA LEU A 84 -3.61 -5.06 8.35
C LEU A 84 -4.08 -3.63 8.63
N LEU A 85 -3.13 -2.73 8.90
CA LEU A 85 -3.37 -1.30 8.96
C LEU A 85 -3.28 -0.72 7.54
N SER A 86 -4.40 -0.20 7.06
CA SER A 86 -4.55 0.43 5.72
C SER A 86 -4.72 -0.53 4.56
N SER A 87 -5.96 -0.87 4.27
CA SER A 87 -6.31 -1.54 3.00
C SER A 87 -6.85 -0.56 1.94
N VAL A 88 -7.54 0.52 2.33
CA VAL A 88 -8.19 1.49 1.43
C VAL A 88 -7.81 2.95 1.69
N THR A 89 -6.70 3.16 2.35
CA THR A 89 -6.10 4.47 2.66
C THR A 89 -4.60 4.26 2.89
N ASP A 90 -3.83 5.31 3.17
CA ASP A 90 -2.52 5.15 3.83
C ASP A 90 -2.65 5.61 5.28
N ALA A 91 -2.40 4.71 6.24
CA ALA A 91 -2.55 5.02 7.66
C ALA A 91 -1.48 5.99 8.18
N TRP A 92 -0.36 6.14 7.46
CA TRP A 92 0.69 7.12 7.76
C TRP A 92 0.72 8.29 6.77
N GLN A 93 -0.42 8.61 6.11
CA GLN A 93 -0.56 9.84 5.33
C GLN A 93 -0.34 11.09 6.20
N PRO A 94 -0.11 12.30 5.63
CA PRO A 94 0.19 13.51 6.41
C PRO A 94 -0.78 13.83 7.55
N ALA A 95 -2.07 13.45 7.43
CA ALA A 95 -3.06 13.55 8.49
C ALA A 95 -2.61 12.91 9.81
N GLU A 96 -1.83 11.83 9.75
CA GLU A 96 -1.37 11.10 10.92
C GLU A 96 -0.46 11.94 11.84
N ARG A 97 0.24 12.92 11.29
CA ARG A 97 1.03 13.87 12.11
C ARG A 97 0.19 14.68 13.08
N ARG A 98 -1.06 14.96 12.70
CA ARG A 98 -2.01 15.72 13.53
C ARG A 98 -2.86 14.82 14.40
N TYR A 99 -3.42 13.76 13.82
CA TYR A 99 -4.47 12.97 14.46
C TYR A 99 -3.95 11.75 15.21
N ARG A 100 -2.80 11.20 14.83
CA ARG A 100 -2.07 10.11 15.52
C ARG A 100 -2.95 8.88 15.81
N LEU A 101 -3.88 8.57 14.91
CA LEU A 101 -4.83 7.47 15.09
C LEU A 101 -4.17 6.11 14.88
N SER A 102 -3.31 5.97 13.87
CA SER A 102 -2.55 4.74 13.61
C SER A 102 -1.58 4.47 14.75
N ARG A 103 -0.90 5.51 15.24
CA ARG A 103 -0.06 5.42 16.43
C ARG A 103 -0.85 4.96 17.66
N GLY A 104 -2.01 5.55 17.95
CA GLY A 104 -2.84 5.15 19.08
C GLY A 104 -3.34 3.70 18.98
N ILE A 105 -3.57 3.20 17.75
CA ILE A 105 -3.88 1.79 17.50
C ILE A 105 -2.67 0.90 17.77
N LEU A 106 -1.46 1.31 17.36
CA LEU A 106 -0.23 0.57 17.69
C LEU A 106 0.03 0.55 19.20
N GLU A 107 -0.17 1.67 19.90
CA GLU A 107 -0.04 1.75 21.35
C GLU A 107 -0.96 0.75 22.06
N GLU A 108 -2.20 0.61 21.61
CA GLU A 108 -3.14 -0.38 22.13
C GLU A 108 -2.69 -1.83 21.85
N LEU A 109 -2.21 -2.11 20.62
CA LEU A 109 -1.72 -3.45 20.26
C LEU A 109 -0.49 -3.86 21.07
N VAL A 110 0.41 -2.92 21.34
CA VAL A 110 1.59 -3.12 22.21
C VAL A 110 1.16 -3.34 23.67
N SER A 111 0.29 -2.48 24.20
CA SER A 111 -0.15 -2.55 25.60
C SER A 111 -0.92 -3.84 25.92
N THR A 112 -1.68 -4.36 24.94
CA THR A 112 -2.45 -5.60 25.09
C THR A 112 -1.65 -6.85 24.71
N GLN A 113 -0.36 -6.71 24.35
CA GLN A 113 0.48 -7.82 23.88
C GLN A 113 -0.25 -8.65 22.82
N TYR A 114 -0.77 -7.97 21.77
CA TYR A 114 -1.56 -8.65 20.73
C TYR A 114 -0.77 -9.83 20.12
N PRO A 115 -1.29 -11.08 20.23
CA PRO A 115 -0.50 -12.28 19.90
C PRO A 115 -0.45 -12.59 18.38
N GLY A 116 -1.27 -11.90 17.56
CA GLY A 116 -1.28 -12.05 16.11
C GLY A 116 -0.25 -11.14 15.44
N VAL A 117 -0.19 -11.18 14.12
CA VAL A 117 0.69 -10.32 13.33
C VAL A 117 0.02 -8.96 13.08
N VAL A 118 0.78 -7.89 13.25
CA VAL A 118 0.38 -6.54 12.85
C VAL A 118 1.07 -6.20 11.54
N SER A 119 0.30 -6.17 10.46
CA SER A 119 0.79 -5.85 9.12
C SER A 119 0.49 -4.40 8.75
N VAL A 120 1.43 -3.76 8.09
CA VAL A 120 1.32 -2.37 7.61
C VAL A 120 1.73 -2.33 6.16
N LEU A 121 1.00 -1.55 5.34
CA LEU A 121 1.45 -1.17 4.00
C LEU A 121 1.34 0.34 3.84
N THR A 122 2.47 1.02 3.57
CA THR A 122 2.51 2.48 3.47
C THR A 122 3.47 2.96 2.37
N LYS A 123 3.27 4.19 1.91
CA LYS A 123 4.21 4.97 1.11
C LYS A 123 4.98 6.00 1.97
N SER A 124 4.65 6.09 3.25
CA SER A 124 5.05 7.23 4.09
C SER A 124 6.27 6.95 4.95
N PRO A 125 7.28 7.82 4.94
CA PRO A 125 8.37 7.76 5.90
C PRO A 125 7.95 8.10 7.33
N ILE A 126 6.73 8.65 7.55
CA ILE A 126 6.19 8.94 8.89
C ILE A 126 6.08 7.67 9.75
N VAL A 127 5.97 6.49 9.12
CA VAL A 127 5.97 5.20 9.84
C VAL A 127 7.22 5.00 10.71
N LEU A 128 8.35 5.64 10.36
CA LEU A 128 9.59 5.59 11.15
C LEU A 128 9.48 6.32 12.49
N ASP A 129 8.57 7.29 12.62
CA ASP A 129 8.31 7.99 13.89
C ASP A 129 7.71 7.02 14.93
N ASP A 130 7.15 5.87 14.48
CA ASP A 130 6.54 4.84 15.31
C ASP A 130 7.39 3.56 15.39
N LEU A 131 8.64 3.57 14.93
CA LEU A 131 9.52 2.40 14.90
C LEU A 131 9.68 1.73 16.27
N ALA A 132 9.73 2.50 17.34
CA ALA A 132 9.82 1.98 18.70
C ALA A 132 8.57 1.17 19.10
N LEU A 133 7.38 1.65 18.71
CA LEU A 133 6.12 0.92 18.93
C LEU A 133 6.06 -0.35 18.09
N ILE A 134 6.46 -0.26 16.82
CA ILE A 134 6.49 -1.43 15.91
C ILE A 134 7.39 -2.52 16.48
N ARG A 135 8.54 -2.18 17.05
CA ARG A 135 9.44 -3.13 17.74
C ARG A 135 8.84 -3.70 19.02
N GLY A 136 7.92 -2.99 19.65
CA GLY A 136 7.21 -3.46 20.86
C GLY A 136 6.08 -4.46 20.56
N LEU A 137 5.70 -4.66 19.31
CA LEU A 137 4.71 -5.65 18.90
C LEU A 137 5.26 -7.08 19.04
N VAL A 138 4.40 -8.04 19.36
CA VAL A 138 4.76 -9.46 19.44
C VAL A 138 5.24 -9.98 18.08
N ALA A 139 4.52 -9.59 17.01
CA ALA A 139 4.91 -9.86 15.64
C ALA A 139 4.45 -8.71 14.73
N SER A 140 5.32 -8.25 13.86
CA SER A 140 5.02 -7.19 12.90
C SER A 140 5.55 -7.52 11.51
N ASP A 141 4.90 -6.94 10.48
CA ASP A 141 5.25 -7.13 9.08
C ASP A 141 4.99 -5.82 8.33
N ILE A 142 6.05 -5.08 7.99
CA ILE A 142 5.94 -3.70 7.54
C ILE A 142 6.32 -3.56 6.08
N GLY A 143 5.34 -3.27 5.23
CA GLY A 143 5.51 -3.05 3.80
C GLY A 143 5.69 -1.60 3.42
N VAL A 144 6.60 -1.36 2.47
CA VAL A 144 6.73 -0.05 1.81
C VAL A 144 6.44 -0.22 0.33
N THR A 145 5.50 0.58 -0.17
CA THR A 145 5.18 0.57 -1.61
C THR A 145 6.22 1.36 -2.39
N ILE A 146 6.85 0.71 -3.37
CA ILE A 146 7.83 1.31 -4.28
C ILE A 146 7.45 0.91 -5.70
N THR A 147 7.02 1.87 -6.53
CA THR A 147 6.52 1.61 -7.89
C THR A 147 7.55 1.88 -8.97
N THR A 148 8.53 2.73 -8.68
CA THR A 148 9.59 3.14 -9.60
C THR A 148 10.79 3.67 -8.82
N THR A 149 11.96 3.72 -9.45
CA THR A 149 13.15 4.46 -8.97
C THR A 149 13.20 5.88 -9.52
N ASP A 150 12.41 6.18 -10.55
CA ASP A 150 12.32 7.50 -11.17
C ASP A 150 11.32 8.39 -10.41
N ASP A 151 11.85 9.39 -9.69
CA ASP A 151 11.04 10.34 -8.92
C ASP A 151 10.14 11.23 -9.81
N ALA A 152 10.46 11.42 -11.11
CA ALA A 152 9.63 12.17 -12.03
C ALA A 152 8.39 11.37 -12.44
N ILE A 153 8.56 10.09 -12.78
CA ILE A 153 7.45 9.15 -13.03
C ILE A 153 6.61 9.00 -11.75
N GLY A 154 7.26 8.83 -10.60
CA GLY A 154 6.59 8.80 -9.32
C GLY A 154 5.72 10.05 -9.08
N ARG A 155 6.25 11.24 -9.34
CA ARG A 155 5.52 12.50 -9.20
C ARG A 155 4.35 12.63 -10.17
N LEU A 156 4.50 12.14 -11.40
CA LEU A 156 3.44 12.13 -12.39
C LEU A 156 2.22 11.30 -11.92
N LEU A 157 2.47 10.10 -11.41
CA LEU A 157 1.42 9.13 -11.09
C LEU A 157 0.89 9.23 -9.65
N GLU A 158 1.73 9.64 -8.71
CA GLU A 158 1.48 9.61 -7.26
C GLU A 158 1.50 11.00 -6.61
N VAL A 159 1.13 11.98 -7.32
CA VAL A 159 1.02 13.43 -7.14
C VAL A 159 1.61 13.99 -5.82
N ARG A 160 1.15 13.52 -4.64
CA ARG A 160 1.57 13.99 -3.31
C ARG A 160 2.21 12.92 -2.44
N ALA A 161 2.41 11.71 -2.97
CA ALA A 161 3.15 10.69 -2.23
C ALA A 161 4.62 11.09 -2.06
N PRO A 162 5.30 10.62 -1.02
CA PRO A 162 6.74 10.76 -0.89
C PRO A 162 7.46 10.19 -2.12
N SER A 163 8.58 10.80 -2.52
CA SER A 163 9.34 10.33 -3.68
C SER A 163 9.82 8.89 -3.49
N SER A 164 10.06 8.19 -4.59
CA SER A 164 10.57 6.81 -4.59
C SER A 164 11.89 6.71 -3.81
N THR A 165 12.77 7.69 -3.99
CA THR A 165 14.03 7.79 -3.23
C THR A 165 13.77 7.81 -1.71
N ARG A 166 12.77 8.55 -1.23
CA ARG A 166 12.43 8.58 0.20
C ARG A 166 11.85 7.26 0.69
N ARG A 167 11.04 6.59 -0.12
CA ARG A 167 10.43 5.29 0.21
C ARG A 167 11.48 4.18 0.29
N ILE A 168 12.45 4.15 -0.63
CA ILE A 168 13.61 3.24 -0.58
C ILE A 168 14.41 3.46 0.71
N LYS A 169 14.69 4.71 1.08
CA LYS A 169 15.36 5.03 2.35
C LYS A 169 14.53 4.59 3.57
N THR A 170 13.20 4.70 3.49
CA THR A 170 12.31 4.23 4.56
C THR A 170 12.38 2.72 4.72
N LEU A 171 12.35 1.98 3.61
CA LEU A 171 12.48 0.51 3.64
C LEU A 171 13.84 0.09 4.22
N ALA A 172 14.93 0.73 3.80
CA ALA A 172 16.27 0.47 4.35
C ALA A 172 16.34 0.76 5.86
N ALA A 173 15.72 1.84 6.33
CA ALA A 173 15.68 2.18 7.75
C ALA A 173 14.87 1.17 8.57
N LEU A 174 13.75 0.64 8.04
CA LEU A 174 12.98 -0.43 8.68
C LEU A 174 13.80 -1.72 8.78
N SER A 175 14.45 -2.14 7.69
CA SER A 175 15.31 -3.33 7.66
C SER A 175 16.48 -3.21 8.64
N ALA A 176 17.21 -2.08 8.60
CA ALA A 176 18.30 -1.80 9.54
C ALA A 176 17.80 -1.67 11.00
N GLY A 177 16.55 -1.29 11.17
CA GLY A 177 15.85 -1.20 12.43
C GLY A 177 15.48 -2.55 13.05
N GLY A 178 15.78 -3.68 12.41
CA GLY A 178 15.46 -5.02 12.91
C GLY A 178 13.97 -5.36 12.84
N VAL A 179 13.22 -4.68 11.97
CA VAL A 179 11.81 -4.96 11.71
C VAL A 179 11.70 -5.89 10.50
N GLN A 180 10.81 -6.87 10.55
CA GLN A 180 10.48 -7.64 9.36
C GLN A 180 9.83 -6.70 8.35
N ALA A 181 10.55 -6.44 7.26
CA ALA A 181 10.13 -5.49 6.25
C ALA A 181 10.05 -6.14 4.86
N TYR A 182 9.10 -5.69 4.05
CA TYR A 182 8.94 -6.11 2.66
C TYR A 182 8.73 -4.93 1.72
N ALA A 183 9.11 -5.11 0.46
CA ALA A 183 8.74 -4.16 -0.59
C ALA A 183 7.44 -4.60 -1.25
N PHE A 184 6.56 -3.62 -1.53
CA PHE A 184 5.39 -3.82 -2.37
C PHE A 184 5.60 -3.06 -3.69
N ILE A 185 5.94 -3.79 -4.76
CA ILE A 185 6.04 -3.24 -6.12
C ILE A 185 4.63 -3.27 -6.72
N GLY A 186 3.83 -2.28 -6.35
CA GLY A 186 2.42 -2.22 -6.71
C GLY A 186 1.88 -0.78 -6.82
N PRO A 187 1.31 -0.46 -7.98
CA PRO A 187 1.26 -1.29 -9.16
C PRO A 187 2.60 -1.36 -9.90
N LEU A 188 2.88 -2.51 -10.49
CA LEU A 188 3.94 -2.65 -11.48
C LEU A 188 3.56 -1.87 -12.74
N LEU A 189 4.40 -0.94 -13.14
CA LEU A 189 4.07 0.03 -14.17
C LEU A 189 4.25 -0.57 -15.58
N PRO A 190 3.29 -0.37 -16.52
CA PRO A 190 3.31 -1.01 -17.83
C PRO A 190 4.54 -0.72 -18.68
N HIS A 191 5.12 0.46 -18.55
CA HIS A 191 6.28 0.87 -19.36
C HIS A 191 7.55 0.05 -19.10
N TYR A 192 7.61 -0.72 -18.04
CA TYR A 192 8.72 -1.64 -17.78
C TYR A 192 8.84 -2.76 -18.83
N CYS A 193 7.78 -3.06 -19.58
CA CYS A 193 7.86 -3.98 -20.72
C CYS A 193 8.87 -3.54 -21.76
N GLU A 194 9.04 -2.22 -21.95
CA GLU A 194 9.93 -1.60 -22.91
C GLU A 194 11.21 -1.05 -22.26
N GLN A 195 11.27 -1.08 -20.93
CA GLN A 195 12.38 -0.56 -20.13
C GLN A 195 12.87 -1.62 -19.12
N PRO A 196 13.39 -2.78 -19.59
CA PRO A 196 13.81 -3.87 -18.71
C PRO A 196 14.93 -3.46 -17.74
N ASP A 197 15.83 -2.59 -18.16
CA ASP A 197 16.92 -2.10 -17.32
C ASP A 197 16.41 -1.24 -16.15
N ALA A 198 15.37 -0.43 -16.37
CA ALA A 198 14.73 0.33 -15.30
C ALA A 198 14.01 -0.58 -14.29
N LEU A 199 13.38 -1.67 -14.77
CA LEU A 199 12.82 -2.67 -13.89
C LEU A 199 13.91 -3.38 -13.08
N LYS A 200 15.00 -3.76 -13.72
CA LYS A 200 16.15 -4.38 -13.04
C LYS A 200 16.77 -3.45 -12.00
N GLU A 201 16.90 -2.17 -12.30
CA GLU A 201 17.37 -1.16 -11.34
C GLU A 201 16.42 -1.09 -10.12
N LEU A 202 15.10 -1.11 -10.32
CA LEU A 202 14.14 -1.12 -9.22
C LEU A 202 14.39 -2.32 -8.28
N PHE A 203 14.56 -3.52 -8.82
CA PHE A 203 14.86 -4.71 -8.04
C PHE A 203 16.19 -4.61 -7.30
N ALA A 204 17.24 -4.14 -7.98
CA ALA A 204 18.56 -3.92 -7.36
C ALA A 204 18.47 -2.94 -6.19
N ARG A 205 17.82 -1.78 -6.39
CA ARG A 205 17.65 -0.76 -5.35
C ARG A 205 16.82 -1.25 -4.16
N VAL A 206 15.82 -2.11 -4.41
CA VAL A 206 15.04 -2.76 -3.34
C VAL A 206 15.94 -3.76 -2.60
N ARG A 207 16.74 -4.55 -3.30
CA ARG A 207 17.67 -5.51 -2.66
C ARG A 207 18.69 -4.83 -1.77
N ASP A 208 19.22 -3.69 -2.20
CA ASP A 208 20.18 -2.87 -1.45
C ASP A 208 19.63 -2.35 -0.11
N THR A 209 18.31 -2.36 0.09
CA THR A 209 17.69 -2.01 1.38
C THR A 209 17.85 -3.09 2.45
N GLY A 210 18.35 -4.27 2.10
CA GLY A 210 18.48 -5.42 2.98
C GLY A 210 17.21 -6.28 3.07
N THR A 211 16.10 -5.90 2.38
CA THR A 211 14.90 -6.73 2.34
C THR A 211 15.02 -7.85 1.31
N SER A 212 14.45 -9.02 1.63
CA SER A 212 14.37 -10.18 0.73
C SER A 212 12.93 -10.54 0.36
N GLU A 213 11.95 -9.86 0.95
CA GLU A 213 10.54 -10.17 0.79
C GLU A 213 9.86 -9.19 -0.17
N LEU A 214 9.12 -9.70 -1.15
CA LEU A 214 8.40 -8.91 -2.14
C LEU A 214 6.93 -9.30 -2.27
N TYR A 215 6.07 -8.30 -2.47
CA TYR A 215 4.85 -8.43 -3.26
C TYR A 215 5.04 -7.71 -4.59
N VAL A 216 4.52 -8.27 -5.67
CA VAL A 216 4.45 -7.58 -6.96
C VAL A 216 3.02 -7.69 -7.49
N GLU A 217 2.44 -6.56 -7.88
CA GLU A 217 1.07 -6.44 -8.33
C GLU A 217 1.00 -5.71 -9.67
N LEU A 218 0.40 -6.32 -10.69
CA LEU A 218 0.15 -5.66 -11.98
C LEU A 218 -0.90 -4.56 -11.82
N ILE A 219 -0.76 -3.50 -12.61
CA ILE A 219 -1.69 -2.38 -12.55
C ILE A 219 -3.15 -2.83 -12.77
N ASN A 220 -4.05 -2.33 -11.91
CA ASN A 220 -5.48 -2.50 -12.08
C ASN A 220 -6.03 -1.39 -12.98
N THR A 221 -6.60 -1.76 -14.11
CA THR A 221 -7.13 -0.84 -15.13
C THR A 221 -8.66 -0.88 -15.20
N SER A 222 -9.33 -1.12 -14.06
CA SER A 222 -10.78 -1.02 -13.98
C SER A 222 -11.26 0.37 -14.47
N LYS A 223 -12.49 0.42 -15.02
CA LYS A 223 -13.04 1.60 -15.74
C LYS A 223 -12.84 2.92 -15.01
N TYR A 224 -13.02 2.96 -13.69
CA TYR A 224 -12.88 4.19 -12.91
C TYR A 224 -11.42 4.57 -12.65
N ILE A 225 -10.51 3.59 -12.56
CA ILE A 225 -9.07 3.84 -12.46
C ILE A 225 -8.55 4.34 -13.81
N ARG A 226 -8.98 3.69 -14.91
CA ARG A 226 -8.57 4.06 -16.27
C ARG A 226 -8.85 5.55 -16.55
N LYS A 227 -10.08 6.00 -16.27
CA LYS A 227 -10.46 7.41 -16.46
C LYS A 227 -9.50 8.38 -15.74
N ARG A 228 -9.10 8.06 -14.51
CA ARG A 228 -8.15 8.90 -13.73
C ARG A 228 -6.72 8.81 -14.23
N LEU A 229 -6.32 7.62 -14.70
CA LEU A 229 -4.98 7.41 -15.27
C LEU A 229 -4.84 8.15 -16.60
N ASP A 230 -5.81 8.07 -17.49
CA ASP A 230 -5.75 8.68 -18.82
C ASP A 230 -5.46 10.19 -18.72
N ASP A 231 -6.14 10.91 -17.82
CA ASP A 231 -5.93 12.35 -17.59
C ASP A 231 -4.49 12.68 -17.14
N VAL A 232 -3.79 11.75 -16.49
CA VAL A 232 -2.45 11.94 -15.95
C VAL A 232 -1.41 11.43 -16.94
N VAL A 233 -1.63 10.27 -17.53
CA VAL A 233 -0.72 9.60 -18.47
C VAL A 233 -0.51 10.44 -19.71
N LEU A 234 -1.55 11.12 -20.22
CA LEU A 234 -1.44 12.04 -21.36
C LEU A 234 -0.47 13.21 -21.14
N ARG A 235 -0.09 13.48 -19.87
CA ARG A 235 0.94 14.47 -19.53
C ARG A 235 2.35 13.88 -19.50
N GLY A 236 2.47 12.56 -19.65
CA GLY A 236 3.74 11.84 -19.73
C GLY A 236 4.38 11.97 -21.12
N ASN A 237 5.54 11.36 -21.26
CA ASN A 237 6.17 11.22 -22.58
C ASN A 237 5.44 10.15 -23.41
N GLU A 238 5.72 10.13 -24.73
CA GLU A 238 5.09 9.23 -25.69
C GLU A 238 5.23 7.75 -25.30
N ALA A 239 6.38 7.35 -24.78
CA ALA A 239 6.62 5.96 -24.35
C ALA A 239 5.69 5.55 -23.20
N ILE A 240 5.46 6.44 -22.22
CA ILE A 240 4.52 6.20 -21.13
C ILE A 240 3.09 6.11 -21.67
N VAL A 241 2.68 7.05 -22.52
CA VAL A 241 1.34 7.05 -23.11
C VAL A 241 1.07 5.75 -23.86
N THR A 242 2.01 5.31 -24.70
CA THR A 242 1.91 4.07 -25.47
C THR A 242 1.82 2.85 -24.56
N ALA A 243 2.71 2.72 -23.57
CA ALA A 243 2.74 1.59 -22.65
C ALA A 243 1.43 1.46 -21.86
N TYR A 244 0.86 2.56 -21.41
CA TYR A 244 -0.43 2.54 -20.70
C TYR A 244 -1.60 2.26 -21.63
N GLY A 245 -1.50 2.56 -22.93
CA GLY A 245 -2.45 2.13 -23.94
C GLY A 245 -2.59 0.61 -24.00
N HIS A 246 -1.49 -0.11 -23.79
CA HIS A 246 -1.41 -1.57 -23.82
C HIS A 246 -1.47 -2.25 -22.44
N ALA A 247 -1.76 -1.52 -21.37
CA ALA A 247 -1.75 -2.05 -20.00
C ALA A 247 -2.73 -3.21 -19.76
N ASP A 248 -3.74 -3.36 -20.62
CA ASP A 248 -4.74 -4.44 -20.57
C ASP A 248 -4.43 -5.62 -21.50
N ASP A 249 -3.39 -5.52 -22.31
CA ASP A 249 -2.96 -6.59 -23.22
C ASP A 249 -2.41 -7.78 -22.42
N ASP A 250 -2.99 -8.96 -22.58
CA ASP A 250 -2.61 -10.18 -21.87
C ASP A 250 -1.18 -10.63 -22.22
N ILE A 251 -0.70 -10.36 -23.44
CA ILE A 251 0.67 -10.67 -23.86
C ILE A 251 1.65 -9.80 -23.11
N GLN A 252 1.40 -8.48 -23.05
CA GLN A 252 2.25 -7.53 -22.33
C GLN A 252 2.27 -7.83 -20.81
N ARG A 253 1.11 -8.13 -20.23
CA ARG A 253 1.01 -8.50 -18.82
C ARG A 253 1.76 -9.79 -18.50
N SER A 254 1.67 -10.79 -19.37
CA SER A 254 2.39 -12.07 -19.22
C SER A 254 3.90 -11.87 -19.39
N LYS A 255 4.34 -11.08 -20.37
CA LYS A 255 5.74 -10.70 -20.56
C LYS A 255 6.29 -10.02 -19.29
N LEU A 256 5.57 -9.03 -18.78
CA LEU A 256 5.99 -8.28 -17.59
C LEU A 256 6.05 -9.18 -16.34
N ALA A 257 5.09 -10.07 -16.17
CA ALA A 257 5.11 -11.05 -15.08
C ALA A 257 6.30 -12.02 -15.20
N GLY A 258 6.63 -12.48 -16.42
CA GLY A 258 7.83 -13.30 -16.69
C GLY A 258 9.12 -12.59 -16.30
N MET A 259 9.29 -11.33 -16.74
CA MET A 259 10.46 -10.51 -16.38
C MET A 259 10.61 -10.36 -14.86
N VAL A 260 9.50 -10.22 -14.14
CA VAL A 260 9.51 -10.17 -12.67
C VAL A 260 10.01 -11.47 -12.07
N MET A 261 9.55 -12.62 -12.56
CA MET A 261 9.98 -13.93 -12.04
C MET A 261 11.48 -14.13 -12.25
N ASP A 262 12.01 -13.78 -13.43
CA ASP A 262 13.44 -13.84 -13.72
C ASP A 262 14.27 -12.97 -12.75
N LEU A 263 13.77 -11.76 -12.43
CA LEU A 263 14.44 -10.85 -11.50
C LEU A 263 14.31 -11.31 -10.04
N VAL A 264 13.19 -11.90 -9.66
CA VAL A 264 13.00 -12.54 -8.34
C VAL A 264 14.08 -13.59 -8.12
N ASP A 265 14.28 -14.47 -9.11
CA ASP A 265 15.32 -15.51 -9.05
C ASP A 265 16.73 -14.92 -9.08
N GLN A 266 16.99 -13.96 -9.99
CA GLN A 266 18.29 -13.30 -10.14
C GLN A 266 18.77 -12.62 -8.85
N PHE A 267 17.87 -11.92 -8.14
CA PHE A 267 18.21 -11.16 -6.93
C PHE A 267 17.98 -11.95 -5.64
N GLY A 268 17.48 -13.20 -5.72
CA GLY A 268 17.22 -14.05 -4.58
C GLY A 268 16.13 -13.49 -3.65
N PHE A 269 15.05 -12.96 -4.23
CA PHE A 269 13.89 -12.53 -3.48
C PHE A 269 12.93 -13.69 -3.20
N HIS A 270 12.24 -13.60 -2.07
CA HIS A 270 11.06 -14.40 -1.79
C HIS A 270 9.81 -13.62 -2.24
N LEU A 271 9.20 -14.07 -3.34
CA LEU A 271 7.95 -13.48 -3.82
C LEU A 271 6.79 -14.05 -3.01
N ARG A 272 6.18 -13.21 -2.20
CA ARG A 272 5.02 -13.57 -1.40
C ARG A 272 3.86 -13.99 -2.30
N LEU A 273 3.05 -14.92 -1.82
CA LEU A 273 2.01 -15.61 -2.61
C LEU A 273 2.56 -16.46 -3.78
N GLY A 274 3.88 -16.56 -3.95
CA GLY A 274 4.54 -17.35 -5.01
C GLY A 274 4.22 -16.91 -6.45
N ARG A 275 3.65 -15.72 -6.64
CA ARG A 275 3.22 -15.21 -7.94
C ARG A 275 3.08 -13.70 -7.98
N VAL A 276 3.11 -13.14 -9.17
CA VAL A 276 2.68 -11.76 -9.44
C VAL A 276 1.16 -11.67 -9.33
N ILE A 277 0.67 -10.71 -8.58
CA ILE A 277 -0.77 -10.49 -8.36
C ILE A 277 -1.39 -9.87 -9.63
N ASP A 278 -2.42 -10.52 -10.16
CA ASP A 278 -3.22 -10.00 -11.27
C ASP A 278 -4.71 -10.06 -10.93
N HIS A 279 -5.30 -8.94 -10.53
CA HIS A 279 -6.71 -8.84 -10.13
C HIS A 279 -7.71 -9.24 -11.22
N ARG A 280 -7.29 -9.29 -12.49
CA ARG A 280 -8.15 -9.79 -13.59
C ARG A 280 -8.28 -11.31 -13.55
N LYS A 281 -7.22 -12.02 -13.14
CA LYS A 281 -7.16 -13.48 -13.04
C LYS A 281 -7.49 -14.00 -11.65
N ASP A 282 -7.28 -13.20 -10.62
CA ASP A 282 -7.47 -13.57 -9.23
C ASP A 282 -8.92 -13.30 -8.77
N ALA A 283 -9.84 -14.20 -9.15
CA ALA A 283 -11.27 -14.07 -8.81
C ALA A 283 -11.56 -13.94 -7.30
N LYS A 284 -10.63 -14.34 -6.43
CA LYS A 284 -10.73 -14.23 -4.97
C LYS A 284 -10.39 -12.84 -4.42
N CYS A 285 -9.81 -11.94 -5.21
CA CYS A 285 -9.40 -10.59 -4.82
C CYS A 285 -10.40 -9.49 -5.24
N ARG A 286 -11.63 -9.85 -5.59
CA ARG A 286 -12.68 -8.84 -5.86
C ARG A 286 -13.18 -8.28 -4.53
N VAL A 287 -12.74 -7.06 -4.24
CA VAL A 287 -13.22 -6.24 -3.11
C VAL A 287 -14.61 -5.71 -3.40
#